data_5fb51eabc55178fc92074dbd48938bf6
#
_entry.id   5fb51eabc55178fc92074dbd48938bf6
#
_cell.length_a   1.000
_cell.length_b   1.000
_cell.length_c   1.000
_cell.angle_alpha   90.00
_cell.angle_beta   90.00
_cell.angle_gamma   90.00
#
_symmetry.space_group_name_H-M   'P 1'
#
loop_
_entity.id
_entity.type
_entity.pdbx_description
1 polymer ?
#
loop_
_entity_poly.entity_id
_entity_poly.type
_entity_poly.pdbx_seq_one_letter_code
_entity_poly.pdbx_strand_id
1 'polypeptide(L)'
;MLLVIASSLMLVASLTGWGAPALGGPGAESPSVKFYVVKADASGRPETLPTIAERLLGDGSRSADIFDLNAGRPQRDGGRLSDPAELHTGWALVVPWDAVGRDVVLGILPTTPAAGPVSSAPPVSVPLVASREAACKAIPPESAGIPWAQLRLASDQAWSHSRGENATVAVVTTGVAADAPQLTGRVLAPVDLSGGRARPGADCPPGGTALAGIIAAQPHPSSPLIGVAPATTILPLTVASTDRITRNELVAALTVAAESGAAVVAVPGVVDVSDPAVSAAIDQAVNADVVVVVAAPPPGGRGAGAPRRGLLRVGAVAADDRLFERYAPGGVDVLAPGQRILTLDADGRGHIEATTPDLSVAFVAGLVALVRSAQPELTAAEAAQHIERTADARAEVPDGVRGWGVINPAASLTSSGGSTVLPERRRGALPVVLVAGAAIGLGGAGWLLARARRRRFRAATP
;
A
#
# COMPACT_ATOMS: atom_id res chain seq x y z
N MET A 1 -63.20 -36.74 20.50
CA MET A 1 -64.37 -37.07 19.66
C MET A 1 -63.98 -36.67 18.22
N LEU A 2 -63.91 -37.72 17.33
CA LEU A 2 -63.84 -37.80 15.88
C LEU A 2 -62.64 -37.00 15.20
N LEU A 3 -61.60 -37.64 14.66
CA LEU A 3 -61.49 -38.62 13.55
C LEU A 3 -62.14 -38.16 12.24
N VAL A 4 -61.30 -37.97 11.15
CA VAL A 4 -61.45 -38.51 9.78
C VAL A 4 -60.26 -38.00 9.01
N ILE A 5 -59.21 -38.71 8.60
CA ILE A 5 -58.90 -39.65 7.51
C ILE A 5 -59.46 -39.22 6.14
N ALA A 6 -58.60 -39.01 5.19
CA ALA A 6 -58.56 -39.51 3.80
C ALA A 6 -57.51 -38.77 3.00
N SER A 7 -56.45 -39.39 2.55
CA SER A 7 -56.26 -40.29 1.38
C SER A 7 -55.95 -39.56 0.09
N SER A 8 -54.66 -39.66 -0.33
CA SER A 8 -54.12 -39.96 -1.66
C SER A 8 -54.81 -39.40 -2.92
N LEU A 9 -54.01 -38.70 -3.73
CA LEU A 9 -53.94 -39.00 -5.15
C LEU A 9 -52.57 -38.59 -5.74
N MET A 10 -51.83 -39.57 -6.23
CA MET A 10 -50.69 -39.35 -7.17
C MET A 10 -51.24 -38.83 -8.50
N LEU A 11 -50.57 -37.82 -9.05
CA LEU A 11 -50.65 -37.56 -10.47
C LEU A 11 -49.24 -37.37 -11.00
N VAL A 12 -48.78 -38.38 -11.74
CA VAL A 12 -47.59 -38.35 -12.59
C VAL A 12 -47.94 -37.54 -13.83
N ALA A 13 -47.23 -36.43 -14.04
CA ALA A 13 -47.21 -35.76 -15.33
C ALA A 13 -45.76 -35.50 -15.72
N SER A 14 -45.24 -36.36 -16.59
CA SER A 14 -44.06 -36.16 -17.40
C SER A 14 -44.36 -35.09 -18.45
N LEU A 15 -43.63 -33.97 -18.42
CA LEU A 15 -43.52 -33.06 -19.56
C LEU A 15 -42.12 -32.42 -19.60
N THR A 16 -41.35 -32.93 -20.56
CA THR A 16 -40.41 -32.25 -21.49
C THR A 16 -39.69 -30.99 -20.98
N GLY A 17 -38.36 -31.12 -21.00
CA GLY A 17 -37.37 -30.10 -20.68
C GLY A 17 -37.54 -28.81 -21.47
N TRP A 18 -37.46 -27.74 -20.73
CA TRP A 18 -36.87 -26.48 -21.17
C TRP A 18 -35.80 -26.15 -20.16
N GLY A 19 -34.56 -26.33 -20.61
CA GLY A 19 -33.41 -25.88 -19.85
C GLY A 19 -33.44 -24.37 -19.74
N ALA A 20 -33.70 -23.85 -18.55
CA ALA A 20 -33.40 -22.48 -18.20
C ALA A 20 -31.86 -22.32 -18.27
N PRO A 21 -31.33 -21.26 -18.89
CA PRO A 21 -29.91 -20.97 -18.77
C PRO A 21 -29.61 -20.72 -17.29
N ALA A 22 -28.67 -21.48 -16.75
CA ALA A 22 -28.11 -21.20 -15.44
C ALA A 22 -27.54 -19.77 -15.48
N LEU A 23 -28.15 -18.86 -14.73
CA LEU A 23 -27.55 -17.59 -14.41
C LEU A 23 -26.28 -17.93 -13.62
N GLY A 24 -25.12 -17.82 -14.30
CA GLY A 24 -23.83 -17.92 -13.64
C GLY A 24 -23.80 -16.91 -12.51
N GLY A 25 -23.66 -17.41 -11.29
CA GLY A 25 -23.35 -16.58 -10.13
C GLY A 25 -22.04 -15.81 -10.40
N PRO A 26 -21.79 -14.71 -9.71
CA PRO A 26 -20.54 -13.96 -9.85
C PRO A 26 -19.38 -14.94 -9.71
N GLY A 27 -18.55 -15.04 -10.76
CA GLY A 27 -17.42 -15.96 -10.79
C GLY A 27 -16.54 -15.70 -9.59
N ALA A 28 -16.24 -16.76 -8.83
CA ALA A 28 -15.26 -16.69 -7.75
C ALA A 28 -13.95 -16.17 -8.37
N GLU A 29 -13.56 -14.95 -8.01
CA GLU A 29 -12.28 -14.37 -8.45
C GLU A 29 -11.16 -15.31 -8.01
N SER A 30 -10.36 -15.78 -8.96
CA SER A 30 -9.21 -16.63 -8.65
C SER A 30 -8.20 -15.83 -7.83
N PRO A 31 -7.81 -16.30 -6.64
CA PRO A 31 -6.89 -15.55 -5.80
C PRO A 31 -5.54 -15.38 -6.50
N SER A 32 -4.95 -14.21 -6.34
CA SER A 32 -3.58 -13.95 -6.80
C SER A 32 -2.59 -14.67 -5.90
N VAL A 33 -1.63 -15.33 -6.51
CA VAL A 33 -0.59 -16.10 -5.82
C VAL A 33 0.79 -15.79 -6.41
N LYS A 34 1.84 -15.98 -5.61
CA LYS A 34 3.19 -16.08 -6.14
C LYS A 34 3.37 -17.44 -6.77
N PHE A 35 3.83 -17.48 -8.00
CA PHE A 35 4.11 -18.73 -8.67
C PHE A 35 5.40 -18.67 -9.50
N TYR A 36 5.94 -19.82 -9.76
CA TYR A 36 7.12 -20.05 -10.58
C TYR A 36 6.79 -21.05 -11.68
N VAL A 37 7.26 -20.81 -12.90
CA VAL A 37 7.10 -21.77 -14.01
C VAL A 37 8.35 -22.62 -14.12
N VAL A 38 8.21 -23.93 -13.95
CA VAL A 38 9.31 -24.91 -13.99
C VAL A 38 10.03 -24.83 -15.34
N LYS A 39 11.33 -24.64 -15.29
CA LYS A 39 12.21 -24.57 -16.47
C LYS A 39 12.92 -25.92 -16.72
N ALA A 40 13.46 -26.06 -17.92
CA ALA A 40 14.41 -27.12 -18.21
C ALA A 40 15.81 -26.68 -17.75
N ASP A 41 16.58 -27.63 -17.20
CA ASP A 41 17.99 -27.47 -16.91
C ASP A 41 18.84 -27.51 -18.22
N ALA A 42 20.15 -27.34 -18.09
CA ALA A 42 21.07 -27.35 -19.23
C ALA A 42 21.11 -28.70 -20.01
N SER A 43 20.56 -29.76 -19.41
CA SER A 43 20.42 -31.10 -20.04
C SER A 43 19.03 -31.33 -20.66
N GLY A 44 18.14 -30.32 -20.59
CA GLY A 44 16.76 -30.42 -21.11
C GLY A 44 15.79 -31.12 -20.15
N ARG A 45 16.20 -31.45 -18.92
CA ARG A 45 15.33 -32.05 -17.89
C ARG A 45 14.67 -30.97 -17.02
N PRO A 46 13.47 -31.24 -16.48
CA PRO A 46 12.84 -30.32 -15.53
C PRO A 46 13.74 -30.09 -14.30
N GLU A 47 13.75 -28.86 -13.80
CA GLU A 47 14.37 -28.57 -12.49
C GLU A 47 13.69 -29.38 -11.39
N THR A 48 14.41 -29.63 -10.29
CA THR A 48 13.85 -30.34 -9.13
C THR A 48 13.34 -29.36 -8.06
N LEU A 49 12.38 -29.77 -7.24
CA LEU A 49 11.88 -28.93 -6.13
C LEU A 49 12.99 -28.42 -5.20
N PRO A 50 13.98 -29.26 -4.78
CA PRO A 50 15.08 -28.72 -3.98
C PRO A 50 15.92 -27.66 -4.69
N THR A 51 16.17 -27.80 -5.99
CA THR A 51 16.91 -26.77 -6.76
C THR A 51 16.11 -25.48 -6.89
N ILE A 52 14.80 -25.58 -7.05
CA ILE A 52 13.90 -24.41 -7.08
C ILE A 52 13.87 -23.75 -5.71
N ALA A 53 13.72 -24.51 -4.62
CA ALA A 53 13.70 -24.00 -3.25
C ALA A 53 15.02 -23.31 -2.86
N GLU A 54 16.17 -23.94 -3.17
CA GLU A 54 17.49 -23.32 -2.95
C GLU A 54 17.61 -21.97 -3.63
N ARG A 55 17.16 -21.88 -4.88
CA ARG A 55 17.26 -20.65 -5.67
C ARG A 55 16.25 -19.57 -5.26
N LEU A 56 15.03 -19.93 -4.90
CA LEU A 56 13.95 -18.98 -4.62
C LEU A 56 13.77 -18.66 -3.15
N LEU A 57 14.16 -19.57 -2.25
CA LEU A 57 13.99 -19.46 -0.80
C LEU A 57 15.33 -19.41 -0.05
N GLY A 58 16.45 -19.66 -0.78
CA GLY A 58 17.80 -19.73 -0.17
C GLY A 58 18.06 -21.01 0.63
N ASP A 59 17.15 -21.98 0.59
CA ASP A 59 17.25 -23.24 1.32
C ASP A 59 16.53 -24.38 0.59
N GLY A 60 17.30 -25.34 0.05
CA GLY A 60 16.76 -26.49 -0.69
C GLY A 60 15.93 -27.44 0.19
N SER A 61 16.11 -27.44 1.51
CA SER A 61 15.30 -28.26 2.43
C SER A 61 13.84 -27.82 2.50
N ARG A 62 13.54 -26.57 2.11
CA ARG A 62 12.20 -26.00 2.03
C ARG A 62 11.42 -26.41 0.77
N SER A 63 11.92 -27.42 0.02
CA SER A 63 11.20 -28.00 -1.11
C SER A 63 9.82 -28.58 -0.73
N ALA A 64 9.66 -29.02 0.52
CA ALA A 64 8.38 -29.47 1.05
C ALA A 64 7.34 -28.35 1.09
N ASP A 65 7.74 -27.11 1.42
CA ASP A 65 6.84 -25.95 1.43
C ASP A 65 6.23 -25.72 0.03
N ILE A 66 7.05 -25.85 -1.02
CA ILE A 66 6.59 -25.72 -2.41
C ILE A 66 5.70 -26.90 -2.79
N PHE A 67 6.07 -28.14 -2.39
CA PHE A 67 5.27 -29.32 -2.68
C PHE A 67 3.86 -29.21 -2.06
N ASP A 68 3.75 -28.86 -0.78
CA ASP A 68 2.50 -28.79 -0.04
C ASP A 68 1.53 -27.75 -0.63
N LEU A 69 2.06 -26.63 -1.13
CA LEU A 69 1.26 -25.60 -1.82
C LEU A 69 0.70 -26.08 -3.16
N ASN A 70 1.26 -27.14 -3.75
CA ASN A 70 0.95 -27.59 -5.11
C ASN A 70 0.41 -29.03 -5.21
N ALA A 71 0.43 -29.78 -4.12
CA ALA A 71 -0.01 -31.18 -4.11
C ALA A 71 -1.45 -31.30 -4.66
N GLY A 72 -1.61 -32.15 -5.70
CA GLY A 72 -2.89 -32.39 -6.34
C GLY A 72 -3.39 -31.27 -7.26
N ARG A 73 -2.70 -30.13 -7.40
CA ARG A 73 -3.13 -29.02 -8.27
C ARG A 73 -3.08 -29.44 -9.75
N PRO A 74 -4.15 -29.14 -10.53
CA PRO A 74 -4.14 -29.38 -11.96
C PRO A 74 -3.19 -28.43 -12.67
N GLN A 75 -2.46 -28.95 -13.65
CA GLN A 75 -1.55 -28.21 -14.50
C GLN A 75 -2.13 -28.04 -15.91
N ARG A 76 -1.54 -27.17 -16.75
CA ARG A 76 -2.03 -26.89 -18.12
C ARG A 76 -2.07 -28.10 -19.03
N ASP A 77 -1.19 -29.07 -18.83
CA ASP A 77 -1.11 -30.32 -19.57
C ASP A 77 -2.08 -31.40 -19.06
N GLY A 78 -2.89 -31.10 -18.04
CA GLY A 78 -3.80 -32.02 -17.38
C GLY A 78 -3.13 -32.87 -16.29
N GLY A 79 -1.80 -32.76 -16.12
CA GLY A 79 -1.06 -33.42 -15.06
C GLY A 79 -1.38 -32.82 -13.66
N ARG A 80 -0.90 -33.47 -12.60
CA ARG A 80 -1.00 -33.03 -11.22
C ARG A 80 0.29 -33.37 -10.48
N LEU A 81 0.75 -32.47 -9.62
CA LEU A 81 1.89 -32.77 -8.75
C LEU A 81 1.47 -33.75 -7.66
N SER A 82 1.85 -35.00 -7.77
CA SER A 82 1.57 -36.07 -6.79
C SER A 82 2.85 -36.63 -6.18
N ASP A 83 3.98 -36.50 -6.85
CA ASP A 83 5.30 -36.90 -6.39
C ASP A 83 6.27 -35.71 -6.46
N PRO A 84 7.00 -35.38 -5.37
CA PRO A 84 8.00 -34.30 -5.37
C PRO A 84 9.10 -34.46 -6.42
N ALA A 85 9.34 -35.69 -6.90
CA ALA A 85 10.34 -35.98 -7.93
C ALA A 85 9.82 -35.84 -9.37
N GLU A 86 8.49 -35.76 -9.55
CA GLU A 86 7.86 -35.70 -10.88
C GLU A 86 7.44 -34.26 -11.23
N LEU A 87 8.39 -33.44 -11.63
CA LEU A 87 8.12 -32.13 -12.21
C LEU A 87 8.16 -32.18 -13.74
N HIS A 88 7.30 -31.38 -14.35
CA HIS A 88 7.34 -31.16 -15.80
C HIS A 88 7.68 -29.71 -16.13
N THR A 89 8.47 -29.51 -17.16
CA THR A 89 8.77 -28.17 -17.69
C THR A 89 7.47 -27.46 -18.09
N GLY A 90 7.28 -26.21 -17.69
CA GLY A 90 6.08 -25.43 -17.98
C GLY A 90 4.99 -25.52 -16.89
N TRP A 91 5.14 -26.38 -15.89
CA TRP A 91 4.22 -26.39 -14.75
C TRP A 91 4.34 -25.12 -13.93
N ALA A 92 3.20 -24.58 -13.53
CA ALA A 92 3.14 -23.38 -12.68
C ALA A 92 2.97 -23.80 -11.20
N LEU A 93 4.03 -23.60 -10.43
CA LEU A 93 4.07 -23.94 -9.01
C LEU A 93 3.83 -22.70 -8.19
N VAL A 94 2.84 -22.71 -7.31
CA VAL A 94 2.69 -21.72 -6.24
C VAL A 94 3.90 -21.85 -5.32
N VAL A 95 4.52 -20.73 -4.99
CA VAL A 95 5.69 -20.69 -4.13
C VAL A 95 5.39 -19.88 -2.86
N PRO A 96 6.08 -20.13 -1.74
CA PRO A 96 5.93 -19.36 -0.51
C PRO A 96 6.12 -17.86 -0.73
N TRP A 97 5.52 -17.05 0.14
CA TRP A 97 5.50 -15.60 0.01
C TRP A 97 6.87 -14.93 0.15
N ASP A 98 7.77 -15.55 0.85
CA ASP A 98 9.17 -15.14 0.99
C ASP A 98 10.05 -15.57 -0.20
N ALA A 99 9.50 -16.32 -1.18
CA ALA A 99 10.22 -16.65 -2.40
C ALA A 99 10.59 -15.40 -3.17
N VAL A 100 11.87 -15.30 -3.56
CA VAL A 100 12.45 -14.20 -4.33
C VAL A 100 13.19 -14.75 -5.55
N GLY A 101 13.15 -14.03 -6.68
CA GLY A 101 13.88 -14.43 -7.87
C GLY A 101 13.31 -13.81 -9.14
N ARG A 102 14.12 -13.82 -10.21
CA ARG A 102 13.74 -13.20 -11.49
C ARG A 102 12.52 -13.84 -12.17
N ASP A 103 12.19 -15.05 -11.78
CA ASP A 103 11.16 -15.87 -12.45
C ASP A 103 9.96 -16.13 -11.52
N VAL A 104 9.91 -15.50 -10.34
CA VAL A 104 8.75 -15.52 -9.46
C VAL A 104 7.76 -14.46 -9.92
N VAL A 105 6.53 -14.87 -10.20
CA VAL A 105 5.45 -14.01 -10.70
C VAL A 105 4.34 -13.95 -9.66
N LEU A 106 3.84 -12.74 -9.38
CA LEU A 106 2.62 -12.53 -8.61
C LEU A 106 1.46 -12.35 -9.59
N GLY A 107 0.39 -13.13 -9.44
CA GLY A 107 -0.77 -13.03 -10.31
C GLY A 107 -1.73 -14.20 -10.19
N ILE A 108 -2.66 -14.28 -11.13
CA ILE A 108 -3.58 -15.41 -11.23
C ILE A 108 -2.82 -16.62 -11.78
N LEU A 109 -2.88 -17.74 -11.07
CA LEU A 109 -2.22 -18.97 -11.48
C LEU A 109 -2.78 -19.44 -12.84
N PRO A 110 -1.93 -19.64 -13.88
CA PRO A 110 -2.38 -20.05 -15.19
C PRO A 110 -2.82 -21.53 -15.17
N THR A 111 -4.14 -21.76 -15.05
CA THR A 111 -4.74 -23.11 -15.00
C THR A 111 -5.40 -23.55 -16.29
N THR A 112 -5.58 -22.65 -17.27
CA THR A 112 -6.26 -22.96 -18.54
C THR A 112 -5.25 -23.30 -19.63
N PRO A 113 -5.48 -24.31 -20.49
CA PRO A 113 -4.67 -24.53 -21.69
C PRO A 113 -4.65 -23.28 -22.57
N ALA A 114 -3.50 -22.87 -23.04
CA ALA A 114 -3.39 -21.77 -23.98
C ALA A 114 -4.25 -22.08 -25.22
N ALA A 115 -5.23 -21.22 -25.53
CA ALA A 115 -5.89 -21.26 -26.81
C ALA A 115 -4.83 -21.09 -27.90
N GLY A 116 -4.90 -21.95 -28.96
CA GLY A 116 -3.93 -21.96 -30.04
C GLY A 116 -3.77 -20.60 -30.73
N PRO A 117 -2.74 -20.43 -31.58
CA PRO A 117 -2.34 -19.16 -32.13
C PRO A 117 -3.47 -18.51 -32.92
N VAL A 118 -3.93 -17.34 -32.47
CA VAL A 118 -4.84 -16.50 -33.26
C VAL A 118 -4.03 -15.89 -34.40
N SER A 119 -4.39 -16.21 -35.62
CA SER A 119 -3.79 -15.64 -36.81
C SER A 119 -3.96 -14.13 -36.82
N SER A 120 -2.85 -13.41 -36.77
CA SER A 120 -2.81 -11.94 -36.81
C SER A 120 -3.06 -11.44 -38.21
N ALA A 121 -4.14 -10.68 -38.41
CA ALA A 121 -4.34 -9.83 -39.57
C ALA A 121 -3.36 -8.63 -39.53
N PRO A 122 -2.84 -8.17 -40.68
CA PRO A 122 -1.86 -7.08 -40.70
C PRO A 122 -2.45 -5.74 -40.27
N PRO A 123 -1.70 -4.91 -39.55
CA PRO A 123 -2.16 -3.61 -39.10
C PRO A 123 -2.25 -2.62 -40.27
N VAL A 124 -3.38 -1.92 -40.34
CA VAL A 124 -3.56 -0.77 -41.26
C VAL A 124 -2.77 0.40 -40.67
N SER A 125 -1.74 0.84 -41.40
CA SER A 125 -0.93 1.99 -41.02
C SER A 125 -1.71 3.30 -41.23
N VAL A 126 -2.03 4.00 -40.15
CA VAL A 126 -2.47 5.39 -40.18
C VAL A 126 -1.26 6.28 -39.94
N PRO A 127 -1.00 7.35 -40.72
CA PRO A 127 0.17 8.21 -40.53
C PRO A 127 0.09 8.95 -39.18
N LEU A 128 1.07 8.70 -38.32
CA LEU A 128 1.21 9.38 -37.03
C LEU A 128 1.72 10.80 -37.25
N VAL A 129 0.96 11.77 -36.79
CA VAL A 129 1.48 13.13 -36.59
C VAL A 129 2.46 13.05 -35.41
N ALA A 130 3.72 13.39 -35.68
CA ALA A 130 4.78 13.36 -34.68
C ALA A 130 4.55 14.45 -33.63
N SER A 131 3.84 14.11 -32.55
CA SER A 131 3.72 14.86 -31.32
C SER A 131 4.79 14.41 -30.34
N ARG A 132 5.17 15.26 -29.41
CA ARG A 132 6.24 15.11 -28.38
C ARG A 132 6.12 13.87 -27.46
N GLU A 133 5.44 12.84 -27.88
CA GLU A 133 5.18 11.56 -27.16
C GLU A 133 6.38 10.58 -27.16
N ALA A 134 7.55 11.03 -27.61
CA ALA A 134 8.70 10.13 -27.80
C ALA A 134 9.38 9.63 -26.50
N ALA A 135 8.91 10.01 -25.30
CA ALA A 135 9.61 9.70 -24.05
C ALA A 135 9.01 8.52 -23.26
N CYS A 136 7.77 8.12 -23.48
CA CYS A 136 7.11 7.04 -22.75
C CYS A 136 6.96 5.81 -23.64
N LYS A 137 7.91 4.89 -23.57
CA LYS A 137 7.84 3.64 -24.29
C LYS A 137 7.06 2.63 -23.47
N ALA A 138 5.85 2.28 -23.91
CA ALA A 138 5.10 1.16 -23.33
C ALA A 138 5.92 -0.14 -23.46
N ILE A 139 5.93 -0.92 -22.38
CA ILE A 139 6.54 -2.26 -22.34
C ILE A 139 5.42 -3.26 -22.57
N PRO A 140 5.48 -4.14 -23.58
CA PRO A 140 4.48 -5.18 -23.76
C PRO A 140 4.35 -6.05 -22.49
N PRO A 141 3.16 -6.55 -22.15
CA PRO A 141 2.94 -7.37 -20.95
C PRO A 141 3.84 -8.61 -20.89
N GLU A 142 4.12 -9.22 -22.03
CA GLU A 142 4.97 -10.41 -22.14
C GLU A 142 6.46 -10.14 -21.85
N SER A 143 6.91 -8.90 -22.00
CA SER A 143 8.26 -8.44 -21.71
C SER A 143 8.33 -7.58 -20.44
N ALA A 144 7.21 -7.40 -19.76
CA ALA A 144 7.16 -6.67 -18.49
C ALA A 144 8.08 -7.35 -17.46
N GLY A 145 8.93 -6.55 -16.85
CA GLY A 145 9.83 -7.00 -15.79
C GLY A 145 9.08 -7.56 -14.58
N ILE A 146 9.83 -8.15 -13.66
CA ILE A 146 9.26 -8.64 -12.39
C ILE A 146 8.70 -7.45 -11.63
N PRO A 147 7.45 -7.52 -11.13
CA PRO A 147 6.87 -6.48 -10.27
C PRO A 147 7.49 -6.57 -8.86
N TRP A 148 8.80 -6.26 -8.75
CA TRP A 148 9.56 -6.43 -7.51
C TRP A 148 8.93 -5.70 -6.31
N ALA A 149 8.30 -4.55 -6.56
CA ALA A 149 7.67 -3.75 -5.52
C ALA A 149 6.48 -4.49 -4.89
N GLN A 150 5.64 -5.13 -5.70
CA GLN A 150 4.53 -5.96 -5.23
C GLN A 150 5.05 -7.19 -4.49
N LEU A 151 6.13 -7.81 -4.99
CA LEU A 151 6.76 -8.93 -4.30
C LEU A 151 7.36 -8.51 -2.95
N ARG A 152 8.02 -7.33 -2.88
CA ARG A 152 8.61 -6.81 -1.65
C ARG A 152 7.57 -6.47 -0.60
N LEU A 153 6.47 -5.85 -1.01
CA LEU A 153 5.40 -5.43 -0.09
C LEU A 153 4.45 -6.58 0.25
N ALA A 154 4.35 -7.60 -0.62
CA ALA A 154 3.47 -8.76 -0.44
C ALA A 154 2.05 -8.35 0.03
N SER A 155 1.48 -7.33 -0.61
CA SER A 155 0.19 -6.73 -0.21
C SER A 155 -0.97 -7.74 -0.22
N ASP A 156 -0.85 -8.78 -1.01
CA ASP A 156 -1.79 -9.88 -1.11
C ASP A 156 -1.91 -10.72 0.18
N GLN A 157 -0.89 -10.71 1.07
CA GLN A 157 -1.03 -11.28 2.42
C GLN A 157 -2.05 -10.51 3.27
N ALA A 158 -2.20 -9.22 3.00
CA ALA A 158 -3.19 -8.37 3.67
C ALA A 158 -4.63 -8.60 3.16
N TRP A 159 -4.80 -9.15 1.94
CA TRP A 159 -6.13 -9.23 1.29
C TRP A 159 -7.11 -10.22 1.90
N SER A 160 -6.66 -11.08 2.82
CA SER A 160 -7.57 -11.86 3.65
C SER A 160 -8.34 -10.99 4.68
N HIS A 161 -7.83 -9.79 4.96
CA HIS A 161 -8.44 -8.84 5.89
C HIS A 161 -9.15 -7.70 5.16
N SER A 162 -8.58 -7.17 4.09
CA SER A 162 -9.14 -6.11 3.25
C SER A 162 -8.44 -6.04 1.91
N ARG A 163 -9.20 -5.67 0.86
CA ARG A 163 -8.69 -5.31 -0.47
C ARG A 163 -8.90 -3.82 -0.78
N GLY A 164 -9.31 -3.03 0.23
CA GLY A 164 -9.61 -1.60 0.10
C GLY A 164 -11.08 -1.32 -0.24
N GLU A 165 -12.01 -2.23 0.08
CA GLU A 165 -13.45 -2.06 -0.14
C GLU A 165 -13.96 -0.82 0.58
N ASN A 166 -14.87 -0.08 -0.04
CA ASN A 166 -15.48 1.14 0.49
C ASN A 166 -14.50 2.30 0.80
N ALA A 167 -13.21 2.11 0.55
CA ALA A 167 -12.24 3.19 0.65
C ALA A 167 -12.14 3.95 -0.67
N THR A 168 -12.11 5.29 -0.61
CA THR A 168 -11.83 6.16 -1.74
C THR A 168 -10.45 6.80 -1.57
N VAL A 169 -9.62 6.71 -2.61
CA VAL A 169 -8.32 7.38 -2.70
C VAL A 169 -8.44 8.55 -3.64
N ALA A 170 -8.33 9.77 -3.13
CA ALA A 170 -8.21 10.96 -3.95
C ALA A 170 -6.75 11.06 -4.47
N VAL A 171 -6.57 11.18 -5.78
CA VAL A 171 -5.23 11.24 -6.41
C VAL A 171 -5.08 12.55 -7.16
N VAL A 172 -4.15 13.38 -6.73
CA VAL A 172 -3.79 14.60 -7.46
C VAL A 172 -2.99 14.22 -8.71
N THR A 173 -3.50 14.57 -9.87
CA THR A 173 -2.99 14.04 -11.15
C THR A 173 -3.36 14.95 -12.32
N THR A 174 -2.80 14.70 -13.49
CA THR A 174 -3.19 15.34 -14.76
C THR A 174 -4.32 14.60 -15.49
N GLY A 175 -4.64 13.38 -15.05
CA GLY A 175 -5.71 12.54 -15.58
C GLY A 175 -5.48 11.06 -15.27
N VAL A 176 -6.54 10.26 -15.38
CA VAL A 176 -6.50 8.79 -15.22
C VAL A 176 -7.30 8.18 -16.36
N ALA A 177 -6.75 7.14 -17.02
CA ALA A 177 -7.45 6.34 -18.02
C ALA A 177 -8.49 5.44 -17.32
N ALA A 178 -9.70 5.94 -17.17
CA ALA A 178 -10.79 5.22 -16.48
C ALA A 178 -11.28 3.98 -17.25
N ASP A 179 -11.00 3.91 -18.55
CA ASP A 179 -11.31 2.79 -19.44
C ASP A 179 -10.20 1.74 -19.51
N ALA A 180 -9.11 1.93 -18.75
CA ALA A 180 -8.05 0.93 -18.61
C ALA A 180 -8.64 -0.39 -18.09
N PRO A 181 -8.37 -1.55 -18.71
CA PRO A 181 -8.97 -2.83 -18.32
C PRO A 181 -8.85 -3.16 -16.84
N GLN A 182 -7.69 -2.85 -16.23
CA GLN A 182 -7.42 -3.12 -14.82
C GLN A 182 -8.00 -2.06 -13.86
N LEU A 183 -8.52 -0.95 -14.37
CA LEU A 183 -9.14 0.12 -13.59
C LEU A 183 -10.65 0.24 -13.83
N THR A 184 -11.22 -0.64 -14.65
CA THR A 184 -12.65 -0.62 -15.00
C THR A 184 -13.53 -0.66 -13.75
N GLY A 185 -14.41 0.34 -13.61
CA GLY A 185 -15.31 0.47 -12.45
C GLY A 185 -14.66 0.92 -11.14
N ARG A 186 -13.36 1.28 -11.18
CA ARG A 186 -12.61 1.77 -10.00
C ARG A 186 -12.34 3.26 -10.02
N VAL A 187 -12.58 3.95 -11.13
CA VAL A 187 -12.28 5.38 -11.29
C VAL A 187 -13.56 6.18 -11.33
N LEU A 188 -13.71 7.13 -10.43
CA LEU A 188 -14.80 8.08 -10.39
C LEU A 188 -14.62 9.18 -11.46
N ALA A 189 -15.67 9.95 -11.70
CA ALA A 189 -15.57 11.15 -12.52
C ALA A 189 -14.52 12.12 -11.94
N PRO A 190 -13.60 12.63 -12.74
CA PRO A 190 -12.55 13.52 -12.27
C PRO A 190 -13.11 14.89 -11.85
N VAL A 191 -12.46 15.51 -10.85
CA VAL A 191 -12.70 16.89 -10.46
C VAL A 191 -11.60 17.76 -11.06
N ASP A 192 -11.96 18.68 -11.96
CA ASP A 192 -10.99 19.59 -12.61
C ASP A 192 -10.64 20.78 -11.70
N LEU A 193 -9.41 20.79 -11.20
CA LEU A 193 -8.83 21.87 -10.40
C LEU A 193 -7.92 22.79 -11.22
N SER A 194 -7.65 22.41 -12.49
CA SER A 194 -6.78 23.17 -13.39
C SER A 194 -7.44 24.40 -14.00
N GLY A 195 -8.76 24.54 -13.85
CA GLY A 195 -9.54 25.56 -14.57
C GLY A 195 -9.55 25.34 -16.09
N GLY A 196 -9.63 24.11 -16.53
CA GLY A 196 -9.64 23.73 -17.94
C GLY A 196 -8.25 23.71 -18.62
N ARG A 197 -7.16 23.82 -17.85
CA ARG A 197 -5.78 23.77 -18.36
C ARG A 197 -5.18 22.36 -18.39
N ALA A 198 -5.82 21.42 -17.70
CA ALA A 198 -5.40 20.03 -17.74
C ALA A 198 -5.49 19.47 -19.17
N ARG A 199 -4.47 18.73 -19.57
CA ARG A 199 -4.43 18.01 -20.83
C ARG A 199 -4.31 16.53 -20.53
N PRO A 200 -5.44 15.78 -20.53
CA PRO A 200 -5.39 14.33 -20.33
C PRO A 200 -4.43 13.69 -21.32
N GLY A 201 -3.55 12.82 -20.85
CA GLY A 201 -2.58 12.13 -21.69
C GLY A 201 -1.34 12.93 -22.09
N ALA A 202 -1.15 14.16 -21.60
CA ALA A 202 0.02 15.00 -21.93
C ALA A 202 1.25 14.67 -21.08
N ASP A 203 1.07 13.99 -19.96
CA ASP A 203 2.16 13.65 -19.05
C ASP A 203 2.60 12.20 -19.25
N CYS A 204 3.85 12.08 -19.63
CA CYS A 204 4.57 10.83 -19.48
C CYS A 204 4.70 10.48 -18.00
N PRO A 205 4.72 9.16 -17.67
CA PRO A 205 4.78 8.69 -16.30
C PRO A 205 5.84 9.42 -15.46
N PRO A 206 5.45 9.60 -14.20
CA PRO A 206 4.30 8.93 -13.59
C PRO A 206 3.01 9.75 -13.71
N GLY A 207 2.23 9.49 -14.78
CA GLY A 207 0.88 10.02 -14.91
C GLY A 207 -0.09 9.39 -13.90
N GLY A 208 -1.29 9.95 -13.78
CA GLY A 208 -2.28 9.44 -12.82
C GLY A 208 -2.72 8.01 -13.08
N THR A 209 -2.67 7.52 -14.33
CA THR A 209 -2.93 6.11 -14.65
C THR A 209 -1.91 5.19 -14.01
N ALA A 210 -0.63 5.57 -14.00
CA ALA A 210 0.43 4.83 -13.33
C ALA A 210 0.21 4.77 -11.81
N LEU A 211 -0.14 5.90 -11.18
CA LEU A 211 -0.45 5.95 -9.74
C LEU A 211 -1.69 5.11 -9.42
N ALA A 212 -2.77 5.27 -10.21
CA ALA A 212 -3.99 4.48 -10.05
C ALA A 212 -3.74 2.98 -10.22
N GLY A 213 -2.85 2.58 -11.14
CA GLY A 213 -2.43 1.19 -11.34
C GLY A 213 -1.74 0.61 -10.09
N ILE A 214 -0.82 1.36 -9.48
CA ILE A 214 -0.17 0.94 -8.23
C ILE A 214 -1.17 0.82 -7.08
N ILE A 215 -2.15 1.72 -7.01
CA ILE A 215 -3.15 1.72 -5.95
C ILE A 215 -4.19 0.61 -6.16
N ALA A 216 -4.84 0.57 -7.34
CA ALA A 216 -6.12 -0.10 -7.54
C ALA A 216 -6.19 -1.04 -8.75
N ALA A 217 -5.07 -1.35 -9.44
CA ALA A 217 -5.12 -2.29 -10.55
C ALA A 217 -5.71 -3.63 -10.13
N GLN A 218 -6.78 -4.04 -10.81
CA GLN A 218 -7.45 -5.31 -10.58
C GLN A 218 -6.64 -6.46 -11.23
N PRO A 219 -6.75 -7.68 -10.69
CA PRO A 219 -6.15 -8.85 -11.32
C PRO A 219 -6.60 -8.99 -12.79
N HIS A 220 -5.66 -9.21 -13.70
CA HIS A 220 -5.94 -9.39 -15.11
C HIS A 220 -5.08 -10.52 -15.69
N PRO A 221 -5.65 -11.44 -16.52
CA PRO A 221 -4.92 -12.64 -16.99
C PRO A 221 -3.64 -12.33 -17.80
N SER A 222 -3.59 -11.19 -18.46
CA SER A 222 -2.44 -10.78 -19.28
C SER A 222 -1.47 -9.84 -18.56
N SER A 223 -1.63 -9.61 -17.24
CA SER A 223 -0.82 -8.64 -16.51
C SER A 223 -0.31 -9.21 -15.19
N PRO A 224 0.98 -9.08 -14.88
CA PRO A 224 1.52 -9.42 -13.58
C PRO A 224 1.27 -8.32 -12.54
N LEU A 225 0.77 -7.15 -12.97
CA LEU A 225 0.53 -6.02 -12.09
C LEU A 225 -0.81 -6.19 -11.37
N ILE A 226 -0.79 -6.06 -10.05
CA ILE A 226 -1.98 -5.92 -9.21
C ILE A 226 -1.70 -4.79 -8.24
N GLY A 227 -2.66 -3.89 -8.05
CA GLY A 227 -2.55 -2.77 -7.12
C GLY A 227 -2.50 -3.21 -5.67
N VAL A 228 -2.05 -2.33 -4.79
CA VAL A 228 -1.97 -2.60 -3.34
C VAL A 228 -3.36 -2.86 -2.76
N ALA A 229 -4.36 -2.09 -3.19
CA ALA A 229 -5.75 -2.13 -2.74
C ALA A 229 -6.71 -2.27 -3.95
N PRO A 230 -6.80 -3.46 -4.58
CA PRO A 230 -7.47 -3.62 -5.87
C PRO A 230 -9.01 -3.46 -5.82
N ALA A 231 -9.60 -3.35 -4.63
CA ALA A 231 -11.04 -3.09 -4.47
C ALA A 231 -11.36 -1.62 -4.12
N THR A 232 -10.34 -0.78 -3.97
CA THR A 232 -10.53 0.65 -3.67
C THR A 232 -11.03 1.44 -4.88
N THR A 233 -11.60 2.60 -4.63
CA THR A 233 -12.09 3.54 -5.65
C THR A 233 -11.13 4.72 -5.76
N ILE A 234 -10.82 5.17 -6.98
CA ILE A 234 -9.95 6.31 -7.26
C ILE A 234 -10.81 7.53 -7.58
N LEU A 235 -10.55 8.65 -6.91
CA LEU A 235 -11.10 9.96 -7.24
C LEU A 235 -9.98 10.82 -7.85
N PRO A 236 -9.94 11.01 -9.19
CA PRO A 236 -8.93 11.88 -9.80
C PRO A 236 -9.21 13.36 -9.49
N LEU A 237 -8.22 14.04 -8.90
CA LEU A 237 -8.20 15.48 -8.71
C LEU A 237 -7.26 16.09 -9.76
N THR A 238 -7.85 16.59 -10.85
CA THR A 238 -7.08 16.94 -12.04
C THR A 238 -6.47 18.33 -11.94
N VAL A 239 -5.14 18.41 -12.00
CA VAL A 239 -4.34 19.63 -12.01
C VAL A 239 -3.69 19.85 -13.38
N ALA A 240 -3.14 21.03 -13.62
CA ALA A 240 -2.52 21.36 -14.89
C ALA A 240 -1.19 20.62 -15.13
N SER A 241 -0.43 20.37 -14.07
CA SER A 241 0.84 19.63 -14.09
C SER A 241 1.17 19.12 -12.69
N THR A 242 1.64 17.87 -12.57
CA THR A 242 2.11 17.30 -11.29
C THR A 242 3.49 17.79 -10.90
N ASP A 243 4.34 18.19 -11.87
CA ASP A 243 5.67 18.75 -11.60
C ASP A 243 5.60 20.13 -10.93
N ARG A 244 4.50 20.84 -11.12
CA ARG A 244 4.30 22.21 -10.63
C ARG A 244 2.87 22.42 -10.16
N ILE A 245 2.46 21.67 -9.16
CA ILE A 245 1.18 21.89 -8.50
C ILE A 245 1.23 23.28 -7.84
N THR A 246 0.34 24.17 -8.25
CA THR A 246 0.25 25.49 -7.63
C THR A 246 -0.31 25.39 -6.22
N ARG A 247 0.00 26.37 -5.35
CA ARG A 247 -0.60 26.44 -4.01
C ARG A 247 -2.13 26.36 -4.07
N ASN A 248 -2.75 27.05 -5.00
CA ASN A 248 -4.22 27.10 -5.10
C ASN A 248 -4.79 25.75 -5.54
N GLU A 249 -4.18 25.06 -6.49
CA GLU A 249 -4.58 23.70 -6.88
C GLU A 249 -4.42 22.72 -5.74
N LEU A 250 -3.33 22.82 -4.98
CA LEU A 250 -3.07 21.94 -3.82
C LEU A 250 -4.10 22.18 -2.70
N VAL A 251 -4.35 23.44 -2.34
CA VAL A 251 -5.37 23.78 -1.32
C VAL A 251 -6.75 23.31 -1.77
N ALA A 252 -7.11 23.53 -3.05
CA ALA A 252 -8.37 23.03 -3.61
C ALA A 252 -8.45 21.50 -3.59
N ALA A 253 -7.35 20.79 -3.92
CA ALA A 253 -7.30 19.34 -3.88
C ALA A 253 -7.54 18.77 -2.47
N LEU A 254 -6.89 19.36 -1.46
CA LEU A 254 -7.07 18.98 -0.05
C LEU A 254 -8.50 19.27 0.42
N THR A 255 -9.08 20.41 0.02
CA THR A 255 -10.47 20.75 0.34
C THR A 255 -11.47 19.77 -0.30
N VAL A 256 -11.31 19.48 -1.59
CA VAL A 256 -12.18 18.51 -2.28
C VAL A 256 -12.04 17.11 -1.69
N ALA A 257 -10.83 16.69 -1.34
CA ALA A 257 -10.62 15.40 -0.66
C ALA A 257 -11.37 15.34 0.68
N ALA A 258 -11.31 16.41 1.48
CA ALA A 258 -12.04 16.52 2.75
C ALA A 258 -13.57 16.46 2.57
N GLU A 259 -14.09 17.13 1.54
CA GLU A 259 -15.52 17.19 1.26
C GLU A 259 -16.08 15.92 0.60
N SER A 260 -15.24 15.17 -0.12
CA SER A 260 -15.64 13.94 -0.82
C SER A 260 -15.74 12.70 0.07
N GLY A 261 -15.28 12.77 1.33
CA GLY A 261 -15.20 11.61 2.22
C GLY A 261 -14.11 10.61 1.80
N ALA A 262 -13.07 11.08 1.11
CA ALA A 262 -11.93 10.23 0.76
C ALA A 262 -11.22 9.74 2.03
N ALA A 263 -10.79 8.48 2.04
CA ALA A 263 -10.01 7.92 3.16
C ALA A 263 -8.58 8.49 3.17
N VAL A 264 -8.07 8.85 2.00
CA VAL A 264 -6.71 9.35 1.81
C VAL A 264 -6.63 10.26 0.58
N VAL A 265 -5.76 11.25 0.63
CA VAL A 265 -5.36 12.04 -0.55
C VAL A 265 -3.88 11.81 -0.84
N ALA A 266 -3.59 11.34 -2.05
CA ALA A 266 -2.25 11.13 -2.58
C ALA A 266 -1.83 12.34 -3.41
N VAL A 267 -0.78 13.03 -2.97
CA VAL A 267 -0.19 14.17 -3.68
C VAL A 267 1.20 13.76 -4.17
N PRO A 268 1.36 13.36 -5.44
CA PRO A 268 2.69 13.14 -6.01
C PRO A 268 3.44 14.47 -6.02
N GLY A 269 4.68 14.43 -5.59
CA GLY A 269 5.53 15.62 -5.49
C GLY A 269 5.70 16.17 -4.07
N VAL A 270 6.66 17.05 -3.96
CA VAL A 270 7.05 17.66 -2.69
C VAL A 270 6.12 18.83 -2.37
N VAL A 271 5.57 18.81 -1.17
CA VAL A 271 4.65 19.85 -0.66
C VAL A 271 5.37 20.72 0.35
N ASP A 272 5.27 22.04 0.19
CA ASP A 272 5.75 22.99 1.21
C ASP A 272 4.74 23.06 2.38
N VAL A 273 4.90 22.17 3.34
CA VAL A 273 4.05 22.12 4.54
C VAL A 273 4.27 23.31 5.49
N SER A 274 5.26 24.17 5.23
CA SER A 274 5.52 25.40 5.98
C SER A 274 4.71 26.60 5.45
N ASP A 275 4.13 26.49 4.25
CA ASP A 275 3.20 27.49 3.73
C ASP A 275 1.92 27.50 4.59
N PRO A 276 1.51 28.66 5.15
CA PRO A 276 0.38 28.72 6.05
C PRO A 276 -0.95 28.24 5.45
N ALA A 277 -1.21 28.50 4.15
CA ALA A 277 -2.44 28.08 3.50
C ALA A 277 -2.46 26.58 3.26
N VAL A 278 -1.33 26.01 2.83
CA VAL A 278 -1.16 24.55 2.66
C VAL A 278 -1.26 23.85 4.01
N SER A 279 -0.58 24.37 5.02
CA SER A 279 -0.64 23.86 6.38
C SER A 279 -2.08 23.81 6.91
N ALA A 280 -2.84 24.89 6.76
CA ALA A 280 -4.25 24.94 7.18
C ALA A 280 -5.13 23.94 6.41
N ALA A 281 -4.90 23.79 5.10
CA ALA A 281 -5.65 22.84 4.27
C ALA A 281 -5.33 21.38 4.64
N ILE A 282 -4.06 21.06 4.99
CA ILE A 282 -3.69 19.74 5.54
C ILE A 282 -4.43 19.49 6.85
N ASP A 283 -4.42 20.45 7.79
CA ASP A 283 -5.12 20.31 9.06
C ASP A 283 -6.63 20.12 8.86
N GLN A 284 -7.22 20.86 7.91
CA GLN A 284 -8.63 20.69 7.53
C GLN A 284 -8.92 19.29 7.00
N ALA A 285 -8.10 18.76 6.07
CA ALA A 285 -8.26 17.41 5.53
C ALA A 285 -8.15 16.34 6.63
N VAL A 286 -7.15 16.44 7.51
CA VAL A 286 -6.97 15.50 8.62
C VAL A 286 -8.13 15.59 9.63
N ASN A 287 -8.64 16.78 9.92
CA ASN A 287 -9.81 16.97 10.79
C ASN A 287 -11.10 16.44 10.15
N ALA A 288 -11.17 16.37 8.82
CA ALA A 288 -12.23 15.71 8.06
C ALA A 288 -11.98 14.20 7.86
N ASP A 289 -11.05 13.63 8.62
CA ASP A 289 -10.71 12.21 8.65
C ASP A 289 -10.03 11.68 7.37
N VAL A 290 -9.30 12.55 6.64
CA VAL A 290 -8.53 12.21 5.44
C VAL A 290 -7.04 12.14 5.76
N VAL A 291 -6.39 10.99 5.50
CA VAL A 291 -4.92 10.88 5.58
C VAL A 291 -4.30 11.61 4.40
N VAL A 292 -3.30 12.44 4.66
CA VAL A 292 -2.57 13.17 3.61
C VAL A 292 -1.24 12.46 3.34
N VAL A 293 -0.99 12.05 2.10
CA VAL A 293 0.26 11.36 1.69
C VAL A 293 0.97 12.18 0.63
N VAL A 294 2.22 12.56 0.90
CA VAL A 294 3.04 13.42 0.04
C VAL A 294 4.44 12.84 -0.15
N ALA A 295 5.15 13.25 -1.19
CA ALA A 295 6.56 12.87 -1.33
C ALA A 295 7.44 13.59 -0.28
N ALA A 296 8.45 12.89 0.22
CA ALA A 296 9.41 13.43 1.17
C ALA A 296 10.29 14.52 0.52
N PRO A 297 10.60 15.62 1.21
CA PRO A 297 11.38 16.72 0.67
C PRO A 297 12.87 16.33 0.51
N PRO A 298 13.53 16.77 -0.58
CA PRO A 298 14.97 16.62 -0.76
C PRO A 298 15.75 17.50 0.25
N PRO A 299 17.07 17.29 0.39
CA PRO A 299 17.91 18.11 1.27
C PRO A 299 17.78 19.60 0.93
N GLY A 300 17.52 20.43 1.93
CA GLY A 300 17.30 21.87 1.75
C GLY A 300 15.95 22.23 1.15
N GLY A 301 15.11 21.24 0.83
CA GLY A 301 13.74 21.43 0.37
C GLY A 301 12.83 21.96 1.49
N ARG A 302 11.84 22.76 1.11
CA ARG A 302 10.78 23.21 2.00
C ARG A 302 9.87 22.01 2.31
N GLY A 303 9.37 21.90 3.53
CA GLY A 303 8.50 20.79 3.94
C GLY A 303 9.16 19.79 4.89
N ALA A 304 10.48 19.94 5.20
CA ALA A 304 11.09 19.29 6.34
C ALA A 304 10.66 20.03 7.61
N GLY A 305 9.74 19.47 8.33
CA GLY A 305 9.23 20.01 9.61
C GLY A 305 9.03 18.87 10.60
N ALA A 306 8.56 19.22 11.81
CA ALA A 306 8.16 18.20 12.79
C ALA A 306 7.11 17.25 12.19
N PRO A 307 7.10 15.96 12.58
CA PRO A 307 6.05 15.02 12.18
C PRO A 307 4.67 15.59 12.53
N ARG A 308 3.71 15.43 11.61
CA ARG A 308 2.33 15.92 11.79
C ARG A 308 1.39 14.72 11.77
N ARG A 309 0.47 14.70 12.70
CA ARG A 309 -0.56 13.65 12.76
C ARG A 309 -1.40 13.64 11.48
N GLY A 310 -1.61 12.46 10.90
CA GLY A 310 -2.41 12.29 9.69
C GLY A 310 -1.71 12.69 8.37
N LEU A 311 -0.48 13.19 8.42
CA LEU A 311 0.38 13.45 7.26
C LEU A 311 1.48 12.40 7.21
N LEU A 312 1.66 11.76 6.06
CA LEU A 312 2.75 10.82 5.78
C LEU A 312 3.63 11.36 4.64
N ARG A 313 4.90 11.65 4.95
CA ARG A 313 5.92 12.04 3.97
C ARG A 313 6.69 10.79 3.56
N VAL A 314 6.62 10.46 2.29
CA VAL A 314 7.09 9.17 1.76
C VAL A 314 8.40 9.32 1.04
N GLY A 315 9.43 8.63 1.51
CA GLY A 315 10.69 8.46 0.79
C GLY A 315 10.68 7.23 -0.09
N ALA A 316 11.41 7.27 -1.21
CA ALA A 316 11.49 6.18 -2.18
C ALA A 316 12.68 5.25 -1.89
N VAL A 317 12.47 3.94 -2.09
CA VAL A 317 13.53 2.93 -2.04
C VAL A 317 13.64 2.14 -3.34
N ALA A 318 14.82 1.57 -3.56
CA ALA A 318 15.12 0.57 -4.57
C ALA A 318 14.79 -0.85 -4.08
N ALA A 319 14.96 -1.85 -4.95
CA ALA A 319 14.64 -3.26 -4.66
C ALA A 319 15.47 -3.89 -3.52
N ASP A 320 16.59 -3.29 -3.15
CA ASP A 320 17.46 -3.68 -2.04
C ASP A 320 17.24 -2.84 -0.77
N ASP A 321 16.10 -2.16 -0.67
CA ASP A 321 15.71 -1.24 0.41
C ASP A 321 16.68 -0.06 0.62
N ARG A 322 17.60 0.22 -0.33
CA ARG A 322 18.39 1.44 -0.28
C ARG A 322 17.54 2.64 -0.68
N LEU A 323 17.79 3.77 -0.04
CA LEU A 323 17.17 5.03 -0.43
C LEU A 323 17.47 5.34 -1.89
N PHE A 324 16.46 5.65 -2.66
CA PHE A 324 16.60 6.05 -4.06
C PHE A 324 17.34 7.39 -4.20
N GLU A 325 17.07 8.32 -3.28
CA GLU A 325 17.69 9.63 -3.21
C GLU A 325 17.91 10.07 -1.76
N ARG A 326 18.54 11.22 -1.57
CA ARG A 326 18.71 11.82 -0.24
C ARG A 326 17.52 12.70 0.09
N TYR A 327 17.05 12.62 1.33
CA TYR A 327 15.96 13.41 1.86
C TYR A 327 16.44 14.38 2.94
N ALA A 328 15.65 15.40 3.23
CA ALA A 328 15.90 16.31 4.34
C ALA A 328 15.86 15.54 5.67
N PRO A 329 16.77 15.79 6.61
CA PRO A 329 16.74 15.15 7.92
C PRO A 329 15.39 15.37 8.64
N GLY A 330 14.76 14.29 9.11
CA GLY A 330 13.42 14.32 9.70
C GLY A 330 12.30 14.65 8.72
N GLY A 331 12.58 14.60 7.40
CA GLY A 331 11.62 14.84 6.34
C GLY A 331 10.90 13.58 5.84
N VAL A 332 11.28 12.41 6.32
CA VAL A 332 10.68 11.10 5.95
C VAL A 332 9.92 10.54 7.14
N ASP A 333 8.67 10.15 6.93
CA ASP A 333 7.90 9.40 7.92
C ASP A 333 7.97 7.90 7.62
N VAL A 334 7.72 7.49 6.36
CA VAL A 334 7.84 6.10 5.92
C VAL A 334 8.51 5.99 4.55
N LEU A 335 8.91 4.80 4.18
CA LEU A 335 9.53 4.48 2.90
C LEU A 335 8.63 3.53 2.09
N ALA A 336 8.66 3.68 0.76
CA ALA A 336 7.99 2.77 -0.16
C ALA A 336 8.77 2.63 -1.49
N PRO A 337 8.48 1.61 -2.32
CA PRO A 337 9.13 1.44 -3.61
C PRO A 337 8.98 2.65 -4.53
N GLY A 338 10.06 3.07 -5.23
CA GLY A 338 10.04 4.21 -6.16
C GLY A 338 11.00 4.10 -7.34
N GLN A 339 11.84 3.05 -7.37
CA GLN A 339 12.80 2.84 -8.44
C GLN A 339 12.45 1.61 -9.26
N ARG A 340 12.41 1.75 -10.61
CA ARG A 340 12.11 0.67 -11.54
C ARG A 340 10.80 -0.05 -11.21
N ILE A 341 9.75 0.75 -11.07
CA ILE A 341 8.41 0.27 -10.72
C ILE A 341 7.65 -0.09 -11.98
N LEU A 342 7.19 -1.34 -12.06
CA LEU A 342 6.25 -1.76 -13.08
C LEU A 342 4.87 -1.19 -12.74
N THR A 343 4.26 -0.49 -13.70
CA THR A 343 2.93 0.08 -13.56
C THR A 343 2.22 0.19 -14.90
N LEU A 344 0.98 0.69 -14.91
CA LEU A 344 0.24 0.93 -16.15
C LEU A 344 0.87 2.10 -16.93
N ASP A 345 0.83 2.00 -18.24
CA ASP A 345 1.17 3.12 -19.12
C ASP A 345 0.04 4.19 -19.13
N ALA A 346 0.24 5.27 -19.89
CA ALA A 346 -0.66 6.43 -19.87
C ALA A 346 -2.09 6.11 -20.34
N ASP A 347 -2.27 5.15 -21.25
CA ASP A 347 -3.59 4.71 -21.73
C ASP A 347 -4.12 3.48 -20.97
N GLY A 348 -3.34 2.92 -20.05
CA GLY A 348 -3.69 1.79 -19.21
C GLY A 348 -3.83 0.45 -19.93
N ARG A 349 -3.36 0.35 -21.17
CA ARG A 349 -3.46 -0.87 -22.01
C ARG A 349 -2.18 -1.68 -22.02
N GLY A 350 -1.07 -1.07 -21.65
CA GLY A 350 0.25 -1.69 -21.52
C GLY A 350 0.83 -1.42 -20.15
N HIS A 351 2.13 -1.72 -20.04
CA HIS A 351 2.91 -1.49 -18.83
C HIS A 351 4.12 -0.65 -19.15
N ILE A 352 4.60 0.06 -18.15
CA ILE A 352 5.87 0.77 -18.19
C ILE A 352 6.68 0.44 -16.94
N GLU A 353 7.99 0.58 -17.03
CA GLU A 353 8.88 0.64 -15.88
C GLU A 353 9.24 2.11 -15.66
N ALA A 354 8.82 2.66 -14.53
CA ALA A 354 9.08 4.06 -14.19
C ALA A 354 9.96 4.18 -12.93
N THR A 355 10.72 5.27 -12.86
CA THR A 355 11.63 5.55 -11.74
C THR A 355 11.41 6.99 -11.30
N THR A 356 10.73 7.17 -10.17
CA THR A 356 10.48 8.47 -9.53
C THR A 356 10.01 8.29 -8.09
N PRO A 357 10.36 9.20 -7.18
CA PRO A 357 9.86 9.17 -5.81
C PRO A 357 8.33 9.29 -5.72
N ASP A 358 7.68 9.90 -6.69
CA ASP A 358 6.23 10.12 -6.69
C ASP A 358 5.42 8.82 -6.67
N LEU A 359 5.97 7.73 -7.26
CA LEU A 359 5.31 6.42 -7.24
C LEU A 359 5.24 5.82 -5.83
N SER A 360 6.18 6.19 -4.94
CA SER A 360 6.16 5.73 -3.55
C SER A 360 4.92 6.22 -2.80
N VAL A 361 4.40 7.39 -3.15
CA VAL A 361 3.17 7.96 -2.59
C VAL A 361 1.96 7.06 -2.89
N ALA A 362 1.90 6.48 -4.08
CA ALA A 362 0.81 5.59 -4.48
C ALA A 362 0.78 4.29 -3.66
N PHE A 363 1.95 3.69 -3.37
CA PHE A 363 2.01 2.49 -2.52
C PHE A 363 1.49 2.78 -1.11
N VAL A 364 1.88 3.91 -0.53
CA VAL A 364 1.41 4.31 0.81
C VAL A 364 -0.08 4.64 0.80
N ALA A 365 -0.57 5.34 -0.23
CA ALA A 365 -2.00 5.64 -0.35
C ALA A 365 -2.85 4.35 -0.48
N GLY A 366 -2.37 3.35 -1.24
CA GLY A 366 -2.99 2.03 -1.30
C GLY A 366 -3.01 1.32 0.05
N LEU A 367 -1.92 1.39 0.83
CA LEU A 367 -1.88 0.84 2.18
C LEU A 367 -2.86 1.56 3.12
N VAL A 368 -2.94 2.89 3.06
CA VAL A 368 -3.96 3.63 3.83
C VAL A 368 -5.36 3.15 3.50
N ALA A 369 -5.67 2.94 2.20
CA ALA A 369 -6.97 2.42 1.78
C ALA A 369 -7.26 1.02 2.36
N LEU A 370 -6.26 0.11 2.40
CA LEU A 370 -6.39 -1.20 3.05
C LEU A 370 -6.70 -1.05 4.54
N VAL A 371 -5.92 -0.24 5.26
CA VAL A 371 -6.06 -0.03 6.71
C VAL A 371 -7.42 0.58 7.03
N ARG A 372 -7.83 1.64 6.33
CA ARG A 372 -9.09 2.34 6.54
C ARG A 372 -10.32 1.48 6.21
N SER A 373 -10.17 0.57 5.25
CA SER A 373 -11.21 -0.41 4.90
C SER A 373 -11.34 -1.52 5.96
N ALA A 374 -10.21 -2.02 6.50
CA ALA A 374 -10.21 -3.08 7.51
C ALA A 374 -10.54 -2.56 8.92
N GLN A 375 -10.15 -1.32 9.23
CA GLN A 375 -10.24 -0.69 10.55
C GLN A 375 -10.87 0.70 10.41
N PRO A 376 -12.18 0.78 10.06
CA PRO A 376 -12.86 2.05 9.80
C PRO A 376 -13.01 2.95 11.03
N GLU A 377 -12.80 2.39 12.22
CA GLU A 377 -12.81 3.12 13.50
C GLU A 377 -11.56 3.97 13.73
N LEU A 378 -10.45 3.68 13.04
CA LEU A 378 -9.24 4.50 13.15
C LEU A 378 -9.46 5.86 12.50
N THR A 379 -9.17 6.92 13.21
CA THR A 379 -9.08 8.26 12.62
C THR A 379 -7.91 8.37 11.64
N ALA A 380 -7.91 9.38 10.77
CA ALA A 380 -6.80 9.64 9.85
C ALA A 380 -5.44 9.73 10.58
N ALA A 381 -5.42 10.37 11.76
CA ALA A 381 -4.21 10.48 12.58
C ALA A 381 -3.76 9.12 13.16
N GLU A 382 -4.70 8.29 13.60
CA GLU A 382 -4.41 6.96 14.14
C GLU A 382 -4.01 5.98 13.03
N ALA A 383 -4.65 6.04 11.86
CA ALA A 383 -4.29 5.22 10.71
C ALA A 383 -2.87 5.54 10.22
N ALA A 384 -2.49 6.81 10.11
CA ALA A 384 -1.13 7.21 9.77
C ALA A 384 -0.11 6.69 10.79
N GLN A 385 -0.38 6.89 12.09
CA GLN A 385 0.48 6.39 13.17
C GLN A 385 0.55 4.85 13.20
N HIS A 386 -0.53 4.17 12.85
CA HIS A 386 -0.56 2.71 12.77
C HIS A 386 0.37 2.21 11.67
N ILE A 387 0.34 2.83 10.48
CA ILE A 387 1.24 2.53 9.36
C ILE A 387 2.70 2.78 9.75
N GLU A 388 3.00 3.89 10.42
CA GLU A 388 4.33 4.19 10.93
C GLU A 388 4.86 3.09 11.86
N ARG A 389 4.06 2.66 12.83
CA ARG A 389 4.46 1.65 13.82
C ARG A 389 4.58 0.24 13.25
N THR A 390 3.88 -0.07 12.17
CA THR A 390 3.89 -1.39 11.53
C THR A 390 4.86 -1.47 10.35
N ALA A 391 5.56 -0.37 10.03
CA ALA A 391 6.61 -0.36 9.02
C ALA A 391 7.81 -1.21 9.46
N ASP A 392 8.58 -1.72 8.48
CA ASP A 392 9.80 -2.51 8.69
C ASP A 392 10.94 -1.61 9.18
N ALA A 393 10.88 -1.22 10.45
CA ALA A 393 11.89 -0.41 11.10
C ALA A 393 13.17 -1.22 11.38
N ARG A 394 14.33 -0.56 11.24
CA ARG A 394 15.61 -1.14 11.71
C ARG A 394 15.85 -0.87 13.20
N ALA A 395 15.04 -0.01 13.82
CA ALA A 395 15.11 0.37 15.22
C ALA A 395 13.70 0.65 15.76
N GLU A 396 13.56 0.64 17.09
CA GLU A 396 12.29 0.89 17.78
C GLU A 396 11.81 2.36 17.70
N VAL A 397 12.63 3.25 17.20
CA VAL A 397 12.35 4.69 17.05
C VAL A 397 12.62 5.12 15.62
N PRO A 398 11.92 6.15 15.10
CA PRO A 398 12.15 6.62 13.75
C PRO A 398 13.58 7.14 13.57
N ASP A 399 14.18 6.72 12.48
CA ASP A 399 15.49 7.21 12.02
C ASP A 399 15.33 8.59 11.38
N GLY A 400 16.26 9.50 11.63
CA GLY A 400 16.22 10.87 11.07
C GLY A 400 16.32 10.95 9.55
N VAL A 401 16.66 9.84 8.87
CA VAL A 401 16.83 9.76 7.41
C VAL A 401 15.79 8.83 6.78
N ARG A 402 15.41 7.75 7.45
CA ARG A 402 14.54 6.69 6.94
C ARG A 402 13.14 6.68 7.57
N GLY A 403 12.87 7.55 8.54
CA GLY A 403 11.64 7.54 9.31
C GLY A 403 11.43 6.19 10.01
N TRP A 404 10.24 5.64 9.91
CA TRP A 404 9.85 4.35 10.48
C TRP A 404 10.23 3.14 9.60
N GLY A 405 10.82 3.35 8.43
CA GLY A 405 11.23 2.28 7.51
C GLY A 405 10.25 2.02 6.39
N VAL A 406 10.41 0.87 5.72
CA VAL A 406 9.58 0.49 4.57
C VAL A 406 8.21 0.04 5.05
N ILE A 407 7.14 0.51 4.40
CA ILE A 407 5.76 0.08 4.72
C ILE A 407 5.60 -1.44 4.63
N ASN A 408 4.76 -1.99 5.51
CA ASN A 408 4.47 -3.43 5.57
C ASN A 408 2.96 -3.67 5.62
N PRO A 409 2.31 -3.93 4.46
CA PRO A 409 0.87 -4.15 4.40
C PRO A 409 0.38 -5.31 5.28
N ALA A 410 1.09 -6.43 5.29
CA ALA A 410 0.71 -7.59 6.09
C ALA A 410 0.73 -7.26 7.59
N ALA A 411 1.80 -6.63 8.08
CA ALA A 411 1.89 -6.21 9.47
C ALA A 411 0.80 -5.19 9.83
N SER A 412 0.48 -4.24 8.93
CA SER A 412 -0.54 -3.22 9.18
C SER A 412 -1.94 -3.81 9.31
N LEU A 413 -2.24 -4.94 8.65
CA LEU A 413 -3.57 -5.55 8.70
C LEU A 413 -3.70 -6.66 9.78
N THR A 414 -2.57 -7.28 10.18
CA THR A 414 -2.57 -8.34 11.21
C THR A 414 -2.33 -7.81 12.61
N SER A 415 -1.68 -6.67 12.74
CA SER A 415 -1.46 -6.03 14.05
C SER A 415 -2.77 -5.43 14.54
N SER A 416 -3.34 -5.99 15.59
CA SER A 416 -4.49 -5.38 16.28
C SER A 416 -4.09 -3.96 16.70
N GLY A 417 -4.81 -2.96 16.23
CA GLY A 417 -4.66 -1.56 16.63
C GLY A 417 -5.01 -1.32 18.10
N GLY A 418 -4.39 -2.10 18.99
CA GLY A 418 -4.45 -1.83 20.42
C GLY A 418 -3.83 -0.45 20.64
N SER A 419 -4.66 0.54 20.94
CA SER A 419 -4.25 1.83 21.48
C SER A 419 -3.49 1.58 22.78
N THR A 420 -2.22 1.18 22.67
CA THR A 420 -1.28 1.54 23.73
C THR A 420 -1.07 3.04 23.59
N VAL A 421 -2.03 3.80 24.09
CA VAL A 421 -1.74 5.13 24.61
C VAL A 421 -0.56 4.88 25.56
N LEU A 422 0.67 5.13 25.07
CA LEU A 422 1.80 5.29 25.97
C LEU A 422 1.31 6.32 26.97
N PRO A 423 1.23 5.98 28.27
CA PRO A 423 0.79 6.97 29.24
C PRO A 423 1.73 8.14 29.00
N GLU A 424 1.13 9.27 28.62
CA GLU A 424 1.84 10.53 28.53
C GLU A 424 2.68 10.58 29.79
N ARG A 425 4.00 10.46 29.64
CA ARG A 425 4.92 10.60 30.77
C ARG A 425 4.63 11.99 31.26
N ARG A 426 3.65 12.07 32.18
CA ARG A 426 3.48 13.27 32.99
C ARG A 426 4.89 13.51 33.49
N ARG A 427 5.54 14.54 32.95
CA ARG A 427 6.73 15.10 33.56
C ARG A 427 6.30 15.31 34.97
N GLY A 428 6.69 14.37 35.85
CA GLY A 428 6.26 14.35 37.23
C GLY A 428 6.58 15.73 37.78
N ALA A 429 5.56 16.44 38.16
CA ALA A 429 5.76 17.53 39.11
C ALA A 429 6.57 16.86 40.24
N LEU A 430 7.84 17.17 40.31
CA LEU A 430 8.67 16.84 41.47
C LEU A 430 7.84 17.24 42.66
N PRO A 431 7.54 16.32 43.60
CA PRO A 431 6.71 16.69 44.74
C PRO A 431 7.43 17.79 45.51
N VAL A 432 6.84 18.98 45.51
CA VAL A 432 7.25 20.17 46.30
C VAL A 432 7.29 19.86 47.80
N VAL A 433 6.97 18.65 48.23
CA VAL A 433 6.91 18.16 49.61
C VAL A 433 8.29 18.01 50.27
N LEU A 434 9.41 17.90 49.53
CA LEU A 434 10.74 17.73 50.16
C LEU A 434 11.46 19.06 50.49
N VAL A 435 11.00 20.22 50.01
CA VAL A 435 11.60 21.53 50.33
C VAL A 435 10.98 22.14 51.59
N ALA A 436 9.72 21.85 51.93
CA ALA A 436 9.08 22.34 53.14
C ALA A 436 9.62 21.68 54.43
N GLY A 437 10.09 20.44 54.37
CA GLY A 437 10.67 19.74 55.50
C GLY A 437 12.06 20.25 55.93
N ALA A 438 12.88 20.71 54.99
CA ALA A 438 14.22 21.23 55.28
C ALA A 438 14.17 22.65 55.91
N ALA A 439 13.18 23.47 55.55
CA ALA A 439 13.02 24.82 56.12
C ALA A 439 12.56 24.80 57.59
N ILE A 440 11.73 23.82 57.98
CA ILE A 440 11.26 23.67 59.38
C ILE A 440 12.40 23.11 60.26
N GLY A 441 13.28 22.23 59.74
CA GLY A 441 14.42 21.71 60.51
C GLY A 441 15.49 22.75 60.84
N LEU A 442 15.77 23.70 59.92
CA LEU A 442 16.74 24.77 60.12
C LEU A 442 16.19 25.90 61.06
N GLY A 443 14.89 26.17 61.00
CA GLY A 443 14.23 27.14 61.93
C GLY A 443 14.21 26.64 63.38
N GLY A 444 13.99 25.34 63.61
CA GLY A 444 13.96 24.74 64.94
C GLY A 444 15.34 24.72 65.62
N ALA A 445 16.41 24.40 64.87
CA ALA A 445 17.78 24.39 65.40
C ALA A 445 18.29 25.80 65.75
N GLY A 446 17.96 26.84 64.97
CA GLY A 446 18.29 28.23 65.24
C GLY A 446 17.60 28.74 66.49
N TRP A 447 16.34 28.39 66.75
CA TRP A 447 15.57 28.80 67.91
C TRP A 447 16.10 28.18 69.22
N LEU A 448 16.50 26.90 69.20
CA LEU A 448 17.10 26.20 70.34
C LEU A 448 18.47 26.77 70.69
N LEU A 449 19.30 27.12 69.75
CA LEU A 449 20.62 27.75 69.97
C LEU A 449 20.47 29.19 70.51
N ALA A 450 19.50 29.97 70.08
CA ALA A 450 19.22 31.30 70.59
C ALA A 450 18.71 31.24 72.07
N ARG A 451 17.93 30.19 72.41
CA ARG A 451 17.41 30.04 73.80
C ARG A 451 18.50 29.56 74.78
N ALA A 452 19.46 28.73 74.31
CA ALA A 452 20.63 28.31 75.08
C ALA A 452 21.58 29.47 75.37
N ARG A 453 21.80 30.40 74.41
CA ARG A 453 22.62 31.61 74.62
C ARG A 453 21.99 32.53 75.59
N ARG A 454 20.68 32.77 75.64
CA ARG A 454 19.98 33.62 76.59
C ARG A 454 20.02 33.09 78.03
N ARG A 455 20.15 31.78 78.25
CA ARG A 455 20.31 31.20 79.60
C ARG A 455 21.71 31.35 80.15
N ARG A 456 22.77 31.42 79.32
CA ARG A 456 24.15 31.67 79.78
C ARG A 456 24.40 33.12 80.16
N PHE A 457 23.65 34.09 79.68
CA PHE A 457 23.81 35.51 80.05
C PHE A 457 23.05 35.89 81.32
N ARG A 458 22.19 35.03 81.90
CA ARG A 458 21.47 35.33 83.17
C ARG A 458 22.15 34.73 84.42
N ALA A 459 23.28 34.00 84.24
CA ALA A 459 23.99 33.38 85.35
C ALA A 459 25.32 34.02 85.68
N ALA A 460 25.58 35.28 85.20
CA ALA A 460 26.83 35.99 85.46
C ALA A 460 26.55 37.47 85.76
N THR A 461 25.89 37.73 86.90
CA THR A 461 25.95 39.02 87.64
C THR A 461 25.63 38.75 89.11
N PRO A 462 26.49 39.21 90.02
CA PRO A 462 26.37 38.99 91.48
C PRO A 462 25.17 39.71 92.08
#